data_85288a20464bf79b5df9ddd44000b4b4
#
_entry.id   85288a20464bf79b5df9ddd44000b4b4
#
_cell.length_a   1.000
_cell.length_b   1.000
_cell.length_c   1.000
_cell.angle_alpha   90.00
_cell.angle_beta   90.00
_cell.angle_gamma   90.00
#
_symmetry.space_group_name_H-M   'P 1'
#
loop_
_entity.id
_entity.type
_entity.pdbx_description
1 polymer ?
#
loop_
_entity_poly.entity_id
_entity_poly.type
_entity_poly.pdbx_seq_one_letter_code
_entity_poly.pdbx_strand_id
1 'polypeptide(L)'
;LCQMMLPELRDQLAWYSAIRGWYAGRALLAKRPDGTTYVDITPWDPLHTYWGMGPDGLEWVCYKVPKTKDQIFSQYNIKIDWDSPNSIDGIEVYDFYDKEMNTILIHNGAKNNPLIRVVKKQQKHGAEQVPAFLGPVGANPYIVALSQSTMQDTIADVGESVFRSTRELYPKHNLMMSTLLELTARSRRQGLIVRSRDGTKSLDEDPYLEGSEISLAQNENVEPLGLLEM
;
A
#
# COMPACT_ATOMS: atom_id res chain seq x y z
N LEU A 1 16.17 17.03 3.11
CA LEU A 1 14.90 16.34 2.75
C LEU A 1 13.80 17.35 2.42
N CYS A 2 13.62 18.44 3.18
CA CYS A 2 12.65 19.49 2.85
C CYS A 2 12.86 20.14 1.46
N GLN A 3 14.09 20.21 0.96
CA GLN A 3 14.38 20.77 -0.36
C GLN A 3 13.88 19.89 -1.52
N MET A 4 13.60 18.60 -1.28
CA MET A 4 13.12 17.66 -2.30
C MET A 4 11.60 17.40 -2.21
N MET A 5 10.86 18.13 -1.38
CA MET A 5 9.44 17.88 -1.09
C MET A 5 9.15 16.42 -0.65
N LEU A 6 10.14 15.73 -0.12
CA LEU A 6 9.96 14.39 0.44
C LEU A 6 9.47 14.51 1.89
N PRO A 7 8.60 13.59 2.34
CA PRO A 7 8.22 13.52 3.74
C PRO A 7 9.45 13.36 4.65
N GLU A 8 9.34 13.76 5.90
CA GLU A 8 10.40 13.55 6.87
C GLU A 8 10.72 12.04 7.02
N LEU A 9 11.96 11.71 7.35
CA LEU A 9 12.40 10.32 7.56
C LEU A 9 11.48 9.55 8.52
N ARG A 10 11.11 10.20 9.62
CA ARG A 10 10.20 9.64 10.62
C ARG A 10 8.84 9.28 10.02
N ASP A 11 8.29 10.17 9.20
CA ASP A 11 6.96 9.97 8.60
C ASP A 11 6.98 8.85 7.57
N GLN A 12 8.06 8.75 6.79
CA GLN A 12 8.25 7.64 5.84
C GLN A 12 8.35 6.29 6.55
N LEU A 13 9.18 6.20 7.60
CA LEU A 13 9.33 4.97 8.39
C LEU A 13 8.04 4.59 9.12
N ALA A 14 7.32 5.58 9.68
CA ALA A 14 6.03 5.37 10.32
C ALA A 14 4.99 4.86 9.34
N TRP A 15 4.96 5.43 8.12
CA TRP A 15 4.06 5.00 7.07
C TRP A 15 4.34 3.54 6.65
N TYR A 16 5.60 3.18 6.39
CA TYR A 16 5.97 1.80 6.06
C TYR A 16 5.63 0.84 7.19
N SER A 17 5.94 1.21 8.42
CA SER A 17 5.62 0.42 9.61
C SER A 17 4.11 0.17 9.73
N ALA A 18 3.29 1.20 9.51
CA ALA A 18 1.84 1.10 9.62
C ALA A 18 1.22 0.28 8.48
N ILE A 19 1.63 0.51 7.24
CA ILE A 19 1.02 -0.10 6.05
C ILE A 19 1.61 -1.47 5.75
N ARG A 20 2.95 -1.59 5.79
CA ARG A 20 3.67 -2.82 5.41
C ARG A 20 3.86 -3.79 6.57
N GLY A 21 3.74 -3.31 7.80
CA GLY A 21 4.09 -4.08 9.00
C GLY A 21 5.60 -4.30 9.18
N TRP A 22 6.41 -3.62 8.39
CA TRP A 22 7.86 -3.66 8.41
C TRP A 22 8.44 -2.27 8.19
N TYR A 23 9.63 -2.05 8.71
CA TYR A 23 10.47 -0.91 8.35
C TYR A 23 11.78 -1.41 7.77
N ALA A 24 12.32 -0.68 6.82
CA ALA A 24 13.62 -0.96 6.21
C ALA A 24 14.31 0.33 5.80
N GLY A 25 15.62 0.29 5.74
CA GLY A 25 16.41 1.42 5.27
C GLY A 25 17.90 1.15 5.31
N ARG A 26 18.65 2.11 4.78
CA ARG A 26 20.10 2.12 4.77
C ARG A 26 20.61 3.24 5.67
N ALA A 27 21.70 2.97 6.38
CA ALA A 27 22.43 3.95 7.17
C ALA A 27 23.92 3.89 6.82
N LEU A 28 24.45 4.97 6.23
CA LEU A 28 25.85 5.08 5.85
C LEU A 28 26.45 6.39 6.35
N LEU A 29 27.76 6.38 6.58
CA LEU A 29 28.51 7.61 6.82
C LEU A 29 28.86 8.26 5.46
N ALA A 30 28.40 9.47 5.26
CA ALA A 30 28.69 10.27 4.07
C ALA A 30 29.45 11.53 4.46
N LYS A 31 30.27 12.04 3.51
CA LYS A 31 30.98 13.30 3.68
C LYS A 31 30.31 14.40 2.87
N ARG A 32 30.13 15.54 3.47
CA ARG A 32 29.73 16.76 2.76
C ARG A 32 30.90 17.37 2.00
N PRO A 33 30.65 18.27 1.04
CA PRO A 33 31.69 18.99 0.32
C PRO A 33 32.62 19.78 1.24
N ASP A 34 32.14 20.21 2.39
CA ASP A 34 32.89 20.92 3.44
C ASP A 34 33.82 20.00 4.29
N GLY A 35 33.80 18.69 3.99
CA GLY A 35 34.58 17.68 4.72
C GLY A 35 33.93 17.14 5.98
N THR A 36 32.78 17.67 6.42
CA THR A 36 32.07 17.18 7.60
C THR A 36 31.41 15.82 7.31
N THR A 37 31.48 14.92 8.29
CA THR A 37 30.83 13.60 8.19
C THR A 37 29.44 13.67 8.77
N TYR A 38 28.47 13.05 8.10
CA TYR A 38 27.10 12.91 8.60
C TYR A 38 26.58 11.49 8.34
N VAL A 39 25.52 11.12 9.05
CA VAL A 39 24.84 9.83 8.83
C VAL A 39 23.78 10.04 7.74
N ASP A 40 23.95 9.37 6.61
CA ASP A 40 22.98 9.31 5.53
C ASP A 40 22.02 8.15 5.77
N ILE A 41 20.79 8.49 6.16
CA ILE A 41 19.73 7.50 6.39
C ILE A 41 18.72 7.60 5.25
N THR A 42 18.56 6.52 4.51
CA THR A 42 17.61 6.42 3.41
C THR A 42 16.58 5.36 3.73
N PRO A 43 15.30 5.72 3.92
CA PRO A 43 14.23 4.74 4.12
C PRO A 43 13.95 3.98 2.82
N TRP A 44 13.69 2.69 2.94
CA TRP A 44 13.34 1.80 1.85
C TRP A 44 11.94 1.25 2.02
N ASP A 45 11.22 1.03 0.92
CA ASP A 45 9.95 0.29 0.97
C ASP A 45 10.25 -1.19 1.23
N PRO A 46 9.79 -1.76 2.36
CA PRO A 46 10.02 -3.17 2.69
C PRO A 46 9.50 -4.13 1.62
N LEU A 47 8.48 -3.75 0.84
CA LEU A 47 7.96 -4.55 -0.27
C LEU A 47 9.02 -4.80 -1.37
N HIS A 48 9.96 -3.88 -1.52
CA HIS A 48 11.01 -3.91 -2.53
C HIS A 48 12.37 -4.18 -1.93
N THR A 49 12.43 -4.60 -0.67
CA THR A 49 13.65 -4.93 0.04
C THR A 49 13.75 -6.43 0.22
N TYR A 50 14.83 -7.02 -0.26
CA TYR A 50 15.15 -8.44 -0.16
C TYR A 50 16.38 -8.59 0.74
N TRP A 51 16.44 -9.65 1.52
CA TRP A 51 17.55 -9.85 2.46
C TRP A 51 17.83 -11.34 2.68
N GLY A 52 19.03 -11.63 3.17
CA GLY A 52 19.42 -12.94 3.64
C GLY A 52 19.98 -12.83 5.05
N MET A 53 19.52 -13.71 5.92
CA MET A 53 19.99 -13.84 7.30
C MET A 53 20.92 -15.02 7.44
N GLY A 54 22.00 -14.84 8.17
CA GLY A 54 22.91 -15.90 8.59
C GLY A 54 22.94 -16.08 10.11
N PRO A 55 23.82 -16.95 10.61
CA PRO A 55 23.94 -17.19 12.05
C PRO A 55 24.28 -15.92 12.84
N ASP A 56 25.03 -15.01 12.24
CA ASP A 56 25.50 -13.77 12.86
C ASP A 56 24.62 -12.55 12.56
N GLY A 57 23.44 -12.77 11.97
CA GLY A 57 22.52 -11.69 11.59
C GLY A 57 22.41 -11.48 10.08
N LEU A 58 22.23 -10.22 9.65
CA LEU A 58 22.05 -9.86 8.25
C LEU A 58 23.33 -10.09 7.44
N GLU A 59 23.28 -10.97 6.44
CA GLU A 59 24.40 -11.25 5.55
C GLU A 59 24.42 -10.38 4.32
N TRP A 60 23.26 -10.13 3.76
CA TRP A 60 23.12 -9.25 2.59
C TRP A 60 21.72 -8.62 2.57
N VAL A 61 21.62 -7.50 1.87
CA VAL A 61 20.36 -6.82 1.57
C VAL A 61 20.39 -6.29 0.15
N CYS A 62 19.25 -6.32 -0.51
CA CYS A 62 19.08 -5.78 -1.84
C CYS A 62 17.82 -4.93 -1.90
N TYR A 63 17.95 -3.68 -2.28
CA TYR A 63 16.83 -2.79 -2.51
C TYR A 63 16.57 -2.65 -4.00
N LYS A 64 15.37 -3.01 -4.43
CA LYS A 64 14.91 -2.92 -5.81
C LYS A 64 14.04 -1.69 -5.99
N VAL A 65 14.37 -0.81 -6.92
CA VAL A 65 13.58 0.40 -7.21
C VAL A 65 13.46 0.63 -8.70
N PRO A 66 12.27 0.87 -9.25
CA PRO A 66 12.11 1.31 -10.62
C PRO A 66 12.56 2.77 -10.76
N LYS A 67 13.35 3.08 -11.79
CA LYS A 67 13.79 4.44 -12.13
C LYS A 67 13.61 4.70 -13.61
N THR A 68 13.37 5.96 -13.98
CA THR A 68 13.36 6.38 -15.38
C THR A 68 14.78 6.47 -15.93
N LYS A 69 14.94 6.43 -17.27
CA LYS A 69 16.23 6.62 -17.94
C LYS A 69 16.91 7.93 -17.53
N ASP A 70 16.12 9.00 -17.39
CA ASP A 70 16.64 10.33 -17.01
C ASP A 70 17.14 10.36 -15.56
N GLN A 71 16.42 9.68 -14.64
CA GLN A 71 16.85 9.54 -13.25
C GLN A 71 18.15 8.73 -13.15
N ILE A 72 18.26 7.64 -13.93
CA ILE A 72 19.48 6.84 -13.98
C ILE A 72 20.63 7.64 -14.56
N PHE A 73 20.40 8.38 -15.64
CA PHE A 73 21.42 9.24 -16.24
C PHE A 73 21.88 10.33 -15.28
N SER A 74 20.94 11.04 -14.63
CA SER A 74 21.31 12.11 -13.70
C SER A 74 22.06 11.60 -12.46
N GLN A 75 21.71 10.40 -11.97
CA GLN A 75 22.30 9.87 -10.74
C GLN A 75 23.61 9.12 -10.97
N TYR A 76 23.73 8.40 -12.08
CA TYR A 76 24.88 7.53 -12.35
C TYR A 76 25.68 7.93 -13.59
N ASN A 77 25.26 8.94 -14.35
CA ASN A 77 25.83 9.38 -15.62
C ASN A 77 25.96 8.25 -16.67
N ILE A 78 24.95 7.39 -16.72
CA ILE A 78 24.90 6.23 -17.63
C ILE A 78 23.74 6.39 -18.59
N LYS A 79 24.03 6.37 -19.90
CA LYS A 79 23.00 6.28 -20.93
C LYS A 79 22.52 4.83 -21.07
N ILE A 80 21.23 4.67 -21.14
CA ILE A 80 20.55 3.38 -21.33
C ILE A 80 19.97 3.33 -22.73
N ASP A 81 20.49 2.37 -23.51
CA ASP A 81 20.20 2.23 -24.94
C ASP A 81 19.02 1.29 -25.21
N TRP A 82 18.55 0.55 -24.19
CA TRP A 82 17.40 -0.33 -24.32
C TRP A 82 16.14 0.28 -23.75
N ASP A 83 14.99 -0.19 -24.24
CA ASP A 83 13.70 0.14 -23.70
C ASP A 83 13.28 -0.91 -22.66
N SER A 84 12.63 -0.45 -21.58
CA SER A 84 11.96 -1.36 -20.67
C SER A 84 10.73 -1.94 -21.37
N PRO A 85 10.49 -3.26 -21.28
CA PRO A 85 9.30 -3.88 -21.86
C PRO A 85 8.01 -3.29 -21.26
N ASN A 86 8.10 -2.73 -20.05
CA ASN A 86 7.04 -2.01 -19.39
C ASN A 86 7.43 -0.53 -19.28
N SER A 87 7.07 0.26 -20.28
CA SER A 87 7.39 1.70 -20.31
C SER A 87 6.84 2.48 -19.10
N ILE A 88 5.83 1.92 -18.40
CA ILE A 88 5.19 2.51 -17.22
C ILE A 88 6.01 2.22 -15.95
N ASP A 89 6.63 1.04 -15.84
CA ASP A 89 7.27 0.59 -14.60
C ASP A 89 8.73 1.05 -14.44
N GLY A 90 9.30 1.64 -15.49
CA GLY A 90 10.71 2.08 -15.48
C GLY A 90 11.71 0.93 -15.58
N ILE A 91 12.98 1.25 -15.35
CA ILE A 91 14.10 0.33 -15.36
C ILE A 91 14.41 -0.06 -13.92
N GLU A 92 14.54 -1.36 -13.68
CA GLU A 92 14.82 -1.86 -12.33
C GLU A 92 16.27 -1.61 -11.94
N VAL A 93 16.46 -0.92 -10.83
CA VAL A 93 17.77 -0.69 -10.21
C VAL A 93 17.84 -1.50 -8.93
N TYR A 94 18.90 -2.29 -8.80
CA TYR A 94 19.17 -3.11 -7.63
C TYR A 94 20.38 -2.54 -6.91
N ASP A 95 20.17 -2.09 -5.68
CA ASP A 95 21.21 -1.61 -4.77
C ASP A 95 21.49 -2.71 -3.74
N PHE A 96 22.57 -3.43 -3.96
CA PHE A 96 22.96 -4.62 -3.21
C PHE A 96 24.11 -4.31 -2.25
N TYR A 97 23.94 -4.71 -1.00
CA TYR A 97 24.95 -4.63 0.05
C TYR A 97 25.19 -6.00 0.67
N ASP A 98 26.41 -6.37 0.80
CA ASP A 98 26.88 -7.43 1.68
C ASP A 98 27.65 -6.84 2.89
N LYS A 99 28.35 -7.67 3.66
CA LYS A 99 29.11 -7.22 4.83
C LYS A 99 30.24 -6.21 4.51
N GLU A 100 30.79 -6.24 3.29
CA GLU A 100 31.94 -5.40 2.94
C GLU A 100 31.67 -4.50 1.74
N MET A 101 30.85 -4.96 0.80
CA MET A 101 30.73 -4.39 -0.52
C MET A 101 29.35 -3.85 -0.84
N ASN A 102 29.34 -2.83 -1.64
CA ASN A 102 28.12 -2.34 -2.31
C ASN A 102 28.24 -2.54 -3.82
N THR A 103 27.18 -3.02 -4.45
CA THR A 103 27.09 -3.22 -5.90
C THR A 103 25.76 -2.69 -6.41
N ILE A 104 25.79 -1.88 -7.47
CA ILE A 104 24.56 -1.39 -8.11
C ILE A 104 24.43 -1.99 -9.49
N LEU A 105 23.29 -2.63 -9.73
CA LEU A 105 22.94 -3.27 -10.98
C LEU A 105 21.70 -2.62 -11.58
N ILE A 106 21.64 -2.55 -12.91
CA ILE A 106 20.45 -2.15 -13.65
C ILE A 106 19.98 -3.35 -14.48
N HIS A 107 18.68 -3.58 -14.45
CA HIS A 107 18.03 -4.65 -15.20
C HIS A 107 16.86 -4.10 -16.01
N ASN A 108 16.69 -4.60 -17.24
CA ASN A 108 15.63 -4.12 -18.13
C ASN A 108 14.23 -4.66 -17.81
N GLY A 109 14.10 -5.55 -16.83
CA GLY A 109 12.83 -6.17 -16.47
C GLY A 109 12.32 -7.26 -17.41
N ALA A 110 13.04 -7.55 -18.52
CA ALA A 110 12.61 -8.54 -19.49
C ALA A 110 12.89 -9.97 -19.00
N LYS A 111 11.85 -10.82 -18.96
CA LYS A 111 11.99 -12.24 -18.55
C LYS A 111 12.73 -13.09 -19.60
N ASN A 112 12.48 -12.85 -20.89
CA ASN A 112 12.99 -13.68 -21.97
C ASN A 112 14.36 -13.24 -22.50
N ASN A 113 14.73 -11.97 -22.32
CA ASN A 113 16.03 -11.44 -22.72
C ASN A 113 16.51 -10.42 -21.68
N PRO A 114 16.97 -10.89 -20.52
CA PRO A 114 17.40 -10.01 -19.45
C PRO A 114 18.70 -9.30 -19.84
N LEU A 115 18.66 -7.97 -19.89
CA LEU A 115 19.84 -7.13 -20.04
C LEU A 115 20.22 -6.59 -18.66
N ILE A 116 21.41 -6.95 -18.21
CA ILE A 116 21.94 -6.53 -16.91
C ILE A 116 23.19 -5.69 -17.14
N ARG A 117 23.25 -4.52 -16.52
CA ARG A 117 24.43 -3.66 -16.54
C ARG A 117 24.86 -3.34 -15.11
N VAL A 118 26.13 -3.59 -14.84
CA VAL A 118 26.74 -3.16 -13.58
C VAL A 118 27.02 -1.66 -13.66
N VAL A 119 26.35 -0.88 -12.82
CA VAL A 119 26.51 0.57 -12.72
C VAL A 119 27.68 0.92 -11.84
N LYS A 120 27.73 0.29 -10.67
CA LYS A 120 28.77 0.44 -9.67
C LYS A 120 29.32 -0.95 -9.38
N LYS A 121 30.56 -1.17 -9.75
CA LYS A 121 31.27 -2.39 -9.36
C LYS A 121 31.41 -2.44 -7.83
N GLN A 122 31.68 -3.61 -7.31
CA GLN A 122 31.93 -3.84 -5.89
C GLN A 122 32.84 -2.75 -5.32
N GLN A 123 32.29 -1.99 -4.40
CA GLN A 123 33.01 -0.94 -3.68
C GLN A 123 32.82 -1.14 -2.18
N LYS A 124 33.93 -1.07 -1.45
CA LYS A 124 33.87 -1.16 0.01
C LYS A 124 33.07 0.01 0.59
N HIS A 125 32.11 -0.28 1.43
CA HIS A 125 31.30 0.75 2.10
C HIS A 125 31.88 1.17 3.46
N GLY A 126 32.88 0.45 3.97
CA GLY A 126 33.61 0.80 5.21
C GLY A 126 32.85 0.54 6.51
N ALA A 127 31.65 -0.04 6.46
CA ALA A 127 30.96 -0.52 7.65
C ALA A 127 31.42 -1.96 7.97
N GLU A 128 31.43 -2.31 9.25
CA GLU A 128 31.80 -3.67 9.72
C GLU A 128 30.67 -4.69 9.51
N GLN A 129 29.45 -4.17 9.26
CA GLN A 129 28.25 -4.96 9.06
C GLN A 129 27.49 -4.43 7.84
N VAL A 130 26.48 -5.18 7.37
CA VAL A 130 25.57 -4.71 6.32
C VAL A 130 24.94 -3.38 6.77
N PRO A 131 25.13 -2.27 6.00
CA PRO A 131 24.72 -0.94 6.42
C PRO A 131 23.20 -0.72 6.20
N ALA A 132 22.41 -1.68 6.61
CA ALA A 132 20.97 -1.64 6.51
C ALA A 132 20.32 -2.02 7.84
N PHE A 133 19.16 -1.45 8.06
CA PHE A 133 18.29 -1.81 9.17
C PHE A 133 16.94 -2.24 8.62
N LEU A 134 16.40 -3.30 9.17
CA LEU A 134 15.08 -3.81 8.83
C LEU A 134 14.50 -4.56 10.03
N GLY A 135 13.21 -4.52 10.17
CA GLY A 135 12.51 -5.23 11.23
C GLY A 135 11.00 -5.24 11.07
N PRO A 136 10.35 -6.26 11.64
CA PRO A 136 8.91 -6.35 11.69
C PRO A 136 8.32 -5.43 12.76
N VAL A 137 7.09 -4.99 12.53
CA VAL A 137 6.30 -4.21 13.48
C VAL A 137 5.14 -5.06 13.96
N GLY A 138 4.82 -5.00 15.26
CA GLY A 138 3.74 -5.78 15.84
C GLY A 138 4.03 -7.28 16.01
N ALA A 139 5.28 -7.68 15.75
CA ALA A 139 5.71 -9.06 15.93
C ALA A 139 5.70 -9.47 17.40
N ASN A 140 5.20 -10.67 17.69
CA ASN A 140 5.39 -11.26 19.00
C ASN A 140 6.86 -11.75 19.14
N PRO A 141 7.66 -11.16 20.02
CA PRO A 141 9.07 -11.53 20.16
C PRO A 141 9.28 -13.01 20.54
N TYR A 142 8.30 -13.66 21.14
CA TYR A 142 8.35 -15.08 21.47
C TYR A 142 8.25 -15.99 20.24
N ILE A 143 7.50 -15.58 19.22
CA ILE A 143 7.38 -16.36 17.98
C ILE A 143 8.71 -16.31 17.20
N VAL A 144 9.36 -15.17 17.17
CA VAL A 144 10.67 -15.01 16.51
C VAL A 144 11.74 -15.90 17.16
N ALA A 145 11.72 -16.02 18.49
CA ALA A 145 12.70 -16.86 19.23
C ALA A 145 12.50 -18.37 19.03
N LEU A 146 11.26 -18.81 18.79
CA LEU A 146 10.92 -20.23 18.64
C LEU A 146 11.18 -20.79 17.24
N SER A 147 11.35 -19.97 16.22
CA SER A 147 11.39 -20.39 14.83
C SER A 147 12.76 -20.25 14.16
N GLN A 148 13.83 -20.43 14.90
CA GLN A 148 15.20 -20.35 14.35
C GLN A 148 15.48 -21.35 13.21
N SER A 149 14.70 -22.42 13.06
CA SER A 149 14.87 -23.43 12.00
C SER A 149 14.15 -23.14 10.69
N THR A 150 13.19 -22.21 10.67
CA THR A 150 12.38 -21.85 9.49
C THR A 150 12.32 -20.33 9.32
N MET A 151 13.43 -19.66 9.54
CA MET A 151 13.50 -18.22 9.72
C MET A 151 12.91 -17.39 8.59
N GLN A 152 13.05 -17.80 7.34
CA GLN A 152 12.59 -16.98 6.20
C GLN A 152 11.06 -16.93 6.10
N ASP A 153 10.38 -18.06 6.27
CA ASP A 153 8.93 -18.11 6.14
C ASP A 153 8.23 -17.47 7.34
N THR A 154 8.79 -17.64 8.54
CA THR A 154 8.19 -17.13 9.78
C THR A 154 8.41 -15.61 9.96
N ILE A 155 9.52 -15.07 9.48
CA ILE A 155 9.78 -13.62 9.52
C ILE A 155 8.86 -12.89 8.55
N ALA A 156 8.54 -13.46 7.39
CA ALA A 156 7.60 -12.87 6.45
C ALA A 156 6.18 -12.72 7.02
N ASP A 157 5.78 -13.65 7.90
CA ASP A 157 4.45 -13.66 8.53
C ASP A 157 4.35 -12.81 9.79
N VAL A 158 5.49 -12.43 10.39
CA VAL A 158 5.53 -11.75 11.69
C VAL A 158 5.26 -10.26 11.62
N GLY A 159 5.56 -9.61 10.50
CA GLY A 159 5.29 -8.19 10.29
C GLY A 159 3.84 -7.96 9.90
N GLU A 160 3.05 -7.38 10.80
CA GLU A 160 1.64 -7.11 10.54
C GLU A 160 1.34 -5.63 10.38
N SER A 161 0.65 -5.31 9.29
CA SER A 161 0.05 -3.98 9.14
C SER A 161 -0.93 -3.68 10.27
N VAL A 162 -0.95 -2.45 10.75
CA VAL A 162 -1.94 -1.96 11.72
C VAL A 162 -3.38 -2.25 11.26
N PHE A 163 -3.60 -2.30 9.96
CA PHE A 163 -4.91 -2.54 9.36
C PHE A 163 -5.28 -4.03 9.25
N ARG A 164 -4.39 -4.97 9.58
CA ARG A 164 -4.68 -6.40 9.46
C ARG A 164 -5.86 -6.82 10.32
N SER A 165 -5.90 -6.40 11.58
CA SER A 165 -6.97 -6.73 12.52
C SER A 165 -8.35 -6.20 12.09
N THR A 166 -8.36 -5.10 11.35
CA THR A 166 -9.60 -4.46 10.87
C THR A 166 -9.96 -4.82 9.44
N ARG A 167 -9.10 -5.55 8.72
CA ARG A 167 -9.27 -5.88 7.30
C ARG A 167 -10.61 -6.55 7.01
N GLU A 168 -11.05 -7.45 7.86
CA GLU A 168 -12.33 -8.14 7.71
C GLU A 168 -13.54 -7.28 8.12
N LEU A 169 -13.32 -6.22 8.89
CA LEU A 169 -14.38 -5.31 9.31
C LEU A 169 -14.78 -4.34 8.19
N TYR A 170 -13.84 -3.94 7.32
CA TYR A 170 -14.15 -2.99 6.24
C TYR A 170 -15.25 -3.45 5.29
N PRO A 171 -15.25 -4.68 4.77
CA PRO A 171 -16.34 -5.16 3.92
C PRO A 171 -17.68 -5.18 4.64
N LYS A 172 -17.70 -5.59 5.92
CA LYS A 172 -18.91 -5.63 6.74
C LYS A 172 -19.46 -4.23 7.03
N HIS A 173 -18.55 -3.29 7.35
CA HIS A 173 -18.90 -1.89 7.55
C HIS A 173 -19.46 -1.27 6.25
N ASN A 174 -18.83 -1.51 5.11
CA ASN A 174 -19.31 -1.00 3.83
C ASN A 174 -20.68 -1.58 3.48
N LEU A 175 -20.89 -2.88 3.71
CA LEU A 175 -22.19 -3.52 3.51
C LEU A 175 -23.26 -2.90 4.42
N MET A 176 -22.95 -2.69 5.71
CA MET A 176 -23.87 -2.06 6.66
C MET A 176 -24.20 -0.63 6.25
N MET A 177 -23.21 0.17 5.82
CA MET A 177 -23.44 1.54 5.36
C MET A 177 -24.28 1.56 4.09
N SER A 178 -24.03 0.67 3.13
CA SER A 178 -24.84 0.54 1.91
C SER A 178 -26.29 0.17 2.24
N THR A 179 -26.48 -0.78 3.14
CA THR A 179 -27.83 -1.18 3.62
C THR A 179 -28.55 -0.02 4.32
N LEU A 180 -27.83 0.73 5.16
CA LEU A 180 -28.39 1.91 5.84
C LEU A 180 -28.81 3.00 4.83
N LEU A 181 -28.00 3.26 3.82
CA LEU A 181 -28.32 4.21 2.76
C LEU A 181 -29.55 3.74 1.96
N GLU A 182 -29.62 2.46 1.65
CA GLU A 182 -30.77 1.89 0.95
C GLU A 182 -32.05 1.96 1.79
N LEU A 183 -31.98 1.61 3.08
CA LEU A 183 -33.10 1.73 4.01
C LEU A 183 -33.54 3.19 4.16
N THR A 184 -32.60 4.13 4.24
CA THR A 184 -32.90 5.55 4.31
C THR A 184 -33.55 6.05 3.01
N ALA A 185 -33.09 5.58 1.85
CA ALA A 185 -33.71 5.90 0.58
C ALA A 185 -35.12 5.31 0.45
N ARG A 186 -35.31 4.09 0.92
CA ARG A 186 -36.65 3.44 0.97
C ARG A 186 -37.60 4.11 1.98
N SER A 187 -37.09 4.56 3.14
CA SER A 187 -37.92 5.25 4.13
C SER A 187 -38.40 6.61 3.66
N ARG A 188 -37.68 7.25 2.75
CA ARG A 188 -38.15 8.48 2.07
C ARG A 188 -39.31 8.22 1.12
N ARG A 189 -39.37 7.01 0.54
CA ARG A 189 -40.45 6.56 -0.31
C ARG A 189 -41.34 5.62 0.51
N GLN A 190 -42.13 6.20 1.40
CA GLN A 190 -43.10 5.43 2.15
C GLN A 190 -44.05 4.74 1.19
N GLY A 191 -44.27 3.42 1.38
CA GLY A 191 -45.30 2.73 0.63
C GLY A 191 -46.66 3.39 0.86
N LEU A 192 -47.46 3.50 -0.16
CA LEU A 192 -48.81 4.02 -0.06
C LEU A 192 -49.80 2.86 -0.08
N ILE A 193 -50.75 2.87 0.81
CA ILE A 193 -51.89 1.96 0.78
C ILE A 193 -53.02 2.72 0.07
N VAL A 194 -53.39 2.22 -1.10
CA VAL A 194 -54.56 2.72 -1.83
C VAL A 194 -55.76 1.88 -1.47
N ARG A 195 -56.75 2.48 -0.79
CA ARG A 195 -58.03 1.82 -0.47
C ARG A 195 -59.06 2.25 -1.49
N SER A 196 -59.46 1.35 -2.36
CA SER A 196 -60.56 1.54 -3.33
C SER A 196 -61.69 0.60 -3.02
N ARG A 197 -62.91 1.03 -3.23
CA ARG A 197 -64.13 0.24 -2.95
C ARG A 197 -64.16 -1.04 -3.76
N ASP A 198 -63.63 -1.00 -4.98
CA ASP A 198 -63.65 -2.12 -5.93
C ASP A 198 -62.29 -2.89 -6.00
N GLY A 199 -61.28 -2.45 -5.25
CA GLY A 199 -59.93 -3.10 -5.17
C GLY A 199 -59.14 -3.10 -6.45
N THR A 200 -59.61 -2.37 -7.48
CA THR A 200 -59.03 -2.43 -8.84
C THR A 200 -58.19 -1.20 -9.23
N LYS A 201 -58.16 -0.16 -8.38
CA LYS A 201 -57.47 1.08 -8.70
C LYS A 201 -55.97 0.90 -8.50
N SER A 202 -55.21 1.18 -9.54
CA SER A 202 -53.76 1.40 -9.47
C SER A 202 -53.45 2.89 -9.57
N LEU A 203 -52.37 3.33 -8.97
CA LEU A 203 -51.86 4.68 -9.21
C LEU A 203 -51.23 4.72 -10.58
N ASP A 204 -51.73 5.60 -11.45
CA ASP A 204 -51.25 5.72 -12.83
C ASP A 204 -49.88 6.41 -12.93
N GLU A 205 -49.49 7.17 -11.90
CA GLU A 205 -48.21 7.87 -11.81
C GLU A 205 -47.47 7.52 -10.51
N ASP A 206 -46.14 7.64 -10.53
CA ASP A 206 -45.34 7.48 -9.31
C ASP A 206 -45.64 8.64 -8.35
N PRO A 207 -46.27 8.37 -7.20
CA PRO A 207 -46.71 9.41 -6.26
C PRO A 207 -45.56 10.17 -5.60
N TYR A 208 -44.32 9.75 -5.82
CA TYR A 208 -43.11 10.39 -5.31
C TYR A 208 -42.41 11.28 -6.33
N LEU A 209 -42.92 11.39 -7.55
CA LEU A 209 -42.45 12.38 -8.50
C LEU A 209 -42.89 13.79 -8.08
N GLU A 210 -41.96 14.73 -8.15
CA GLU A 210 -42.24 16.13 -7.84
C GLU A 210 -43.33 16.66 -8.77
N GLY A 211 -44.46 17.12 -8.18
CA GLY A 211 -45.61 17.62 -8.95
C GLY A 211 -46.65 16.55 -9.30
N SER A 212 -46.51 15.30 -8.87
CA SER A 212 -47.57 14.31 -9.09
C SER A 212 -48.82 14.63 -8.25
N GLU A 213 -49.97 14.61 -8.88
CA GLU A 213 -51.28 14.79 -8.26
C GLU A 213 -52.03 13.45 -8.25
N ILE A 214 -52.49 13.04 -7.05
CA ILE A 214 -53.28 11.82 -6.89
C ILE A 214 -54.76 12.19 -6.88
N SER A 215 -55.48 11.84 -7.91
CA SER A 215 -56.91 12.03 -7.99
C SER A 215 -57.64 10.89 -7.29
N LEU A 216 -58.40 11.21 -6.24
CA LEU A 216 -59.18 10.27 -5.45
C LEU A 216 -60.65 10.45 -5.68
N ALA A 217 -61.41 9.36 -5.84
CA ALA A 217 -62.87 9.37 -5.86
C ALA A 217 -63.44 9.44 -4.44
N GLN A 218 -64.73 9.76 -4.32
CA GLN A 218 -65.43 10.09 -3.06
C GLN A 218 -65.38 9.01 -1.97
N ASN A 219 -64.82 7.83 -2.16
CA ASN A 219 -64.68 6.77 -1.16
C ASN A 219 -63.32 6.08 -1.24
N GLU A 220 -62.35 6.78 -1.80
CA GLU A 220 -60.98 6.31 -1.94
C GLU A 220 -60.09 7.06 -0.93
N ASN A 221 -59.16 6.36 -0.36
CA ASN A 221 -58.19 6.95 0.54
C ASN A 221 -56.78 6.40 0.24
N VAL A 222 -55.79 7.26 0.35
CA VAL A 222 -54.38 6.90 0.24
C VAL A 222 -53.70 7.24 1.55
N GLU A 223 -53.22 6.24 2.20
CA GLU A 223 -52.51 6.38 3.47
C GLU A 223 -51.06 5.94 3.32
N PRO A 224 -50.10 6.64 3.94
CA PRO A 224 -48.74 6.14 3.99
C PRO A 224 -48.73 4.83 4.79
N LEU A 225 -48.02 3.84 4.25
CA LEU A 225 -47.74 2.60 4.97
C LEU A 225 -46.88 2.96 6.16
N GLY A 226 -47.47 3.00 7.37
CA GLY A 226 -46.73 3.25 8.60
C GLY A 226 -45.55 2.28 8.68
N LEU A 227 -44.36 2.77 8.97
CA LEU A 227 -43.27 1.92 9.39
C LEU A 227 -43.78 1.14 10.59
N LEU A 228 -43.91 -0.18 10.46
CA LEU A 228 -44.17 -1.06 11.59
C LEU A 228 -43.13 -0.69 12.67
N GLU A 229 -43.60 -0.22 13.80
CA GLU A 229 -42.78 -0.09 14.99
C GLU A 229 -42.19 -1.47 15.27
N MET A 230 -40.86 -1.61 15.01
CA MET A 230 -40.09 -2.78 15.37
C MET A 230 -39.62 -2.63 16.82
#